data_a0ec0d853a693b5f3ac577d2386a0729
#
_entry.id   a0ec0d853a693b5f3ac577d2386a0729
#
_cell.length_a   1.000
_cell.length_b   1.000
_cell.length_c   1.000
_cell.angle_alpha   90.00
_cell.angle_beta   90.00
_cell.angle_gamma   90.00
#
_symmetry.space_group_name_H-M   'P 1'
#
loop_
_entity.id
_entity.type
_entity.pdbx_description
1 polymer ?
#
loop_
_entity_poly.entity_id
_entity_poly.type
_entity_poly.pdbx_seq_one_letter_code
_entity_poly.pdbx_strand_id
1 'polypeptide(L)'
;MAGDSSKRVAVVTGSCKSIGQAIALEFAKEGYCIAINGVDESAIDDAAKNIARAISGKDEDSRIISFAGDISSEEIAESLVEQTIRKYGRIDVLINNLELLGGTQRVNSTNNIGTEKPVSPYFTLEEFEFSDNSLMSAYISTREVAKWMSNNNTINNNYSIINVSYCPDCMPSSKDRFTSSRSGIDLYTSSRESTKILTKTTALELAKVGIRVNGIVPGIIFPTESERYGSSNSNNNNNNNNDWEKDMIPIKRIGQPREVAQVATFLASDRASYVTGTLVYVDGGLALNRPARFLEQDLEFD
;
A
#
# COMPACT_ATOMS: atom_id res chain seq x y z
N MET A 1 15.41 -25.08 -13.12
CA MET A 1 14.15 -25.50 -13.79
C MET A 1 13.41 -24.23 -14.14
N ALA A 2 13.08 -24.02 -15.40
CA ALA A 2 12.29 -22.88 -15.82
C ALA A 2 10.87 -23.01 -15.21
N GLY A 3 10.38 -21.97 -14.57
CA GLY A 3 9.02 -21.93 -14.03
C GLY A 3 7.99 -22.15 -15.13
N ASP A 4 6.83 -22.67 -14.76
CA ASP A 4 5.69 -22.87 -15.66
C ASP A 4 5.27 -21.50 -16.25
N SER A 5 5.69 -21.23 -17.50
CA SER A 5 5.44 -19.97 -18.22
C SER A 5 3.95 -19.72 -18.52
N SER A 6 3.07 -20.65 -18.16
CA SER A 6 1.62 -20.52 -18.33
C SER A 6 0.95 -19.67 -17.26
N LYS A 7 1.56 -19.53 -16.07
CA LYS A 7 0.98 -18.79 -14.93
C LYS A 7 1.33 -17.31 -14.98
N ARG A 8 0.37 -16.45 -14.68
CA ARG A 8 0.60 -15.01 -14.53
C ARG A 8 1.43 -14.74 -13.26
N VAL A 9 2.18 -13.65 -13.28
CA VAL A 9 3.10 -13.27 -12.20
C VAL A 9 2.73 -11.91 -11.64
N ALA A 10 2.58 -11.82 -10.33
CA ALA A 10 2.37 -10.56 -9.62
C ALA A 10 3.56 -10.23 -8.72
N VAL A 11 4.05 -9.00 -8.81
CA VAL A 11 5.02 -8.42 -7.88
C VAL A 11 4.24 -7.54 -6.89
N VAL A 12 4.45 -7.75 -5.59
CA VAL A 12 3.78 -6.99 -4.52
C VAL A 12 4.83 -6.40 -3.58
N THR A 13 4.96 -5.08 -3.56
CA THR A 13 5.85 -4.38 -2.63
C THR A 13 5.17 -4.14 -1.28
N GLY A 14 5.95 -3.93 -0.20
CA GLY A 14 5.39 -3.68 1.14
C GLY A 14 4.47 -4.81 1.63
N SER A 15 4.87 -6.07 1.44
CA SER A 15 4.00 -7.23 1.62
C SER A 15 4.28 -8.06 2.88
N CYS A 16 5.03 -7.51 3.83
CA CYS A 16 5.33 -8.21 5.09
C CYS A 16 4.08 -8.54 5.93
N LYS A 17 3.07 -7.68 5.89
CA LYS A 17 1.86 -7.81 6.73
C LYS A 17 0.66 -7.03 6.15
N SER A 18 -0.47 -7.08 6.85
CA SER A 18 -1.66 -6.26 6.60
C SER A 18 -2.16 -6.32 5.14
N ILE A 19 -2.35 -5.17 4.50
CA ILE A 19 -2.92 -5.05 3.15
C ILE A 19 -2.02 -5.73 2.11
N GLY A 20 -0.71 -5.49 2.15
CA GLY A 20 0.23 -6.06 1.18
C GLY A 20 0.25 -7.59 1.22
N GLN A 21 0.30 -8.18 2.41
CA GLN A 21 0.26 -9.64 2.58
C GLN A 21 -1.09 -10.22 2.12
N ALA A 22 -2.20 -9.52 2.42
CA ALA A 22 -3.53 -9.97 1.99
C ALA A 22 -3.68 -9.92 0.45
N ILE A 23 -3.12 -8.90 -0.21
CA ILE A 23 -3.09 -8.80 -1.67
C ILE A 23 -2.28 -9.97 -2.25
N ALA A 24 -1.06 -10.18 -1.76
CA ALA A 24 -0.21 -11.28 -2.22
C ALA A 24 -0.90 -12.66 -2.07
N LEU A 25 -1.58 -12.87 -0.93
CA LEU A 25 -2.35 -14.09 -0.67
C LEU A 25 -3.53 -14.26 -1.64
N GLU A 26 -4.29 -13.20 -1.94
CA GLU A 26 -5.45 -13.31 -2.84
C GLU A 26 -5.01 -13.59 -4.28
N PHE A 27 -3.94 -12.96 -4.78
CA PHE A 27 -3.33 -13.30 -6.07
C PHE A 27 -2.82 -14.75 -6.11
N ALA A 28 -2.18 -15.22 -5.04
CA ALA A 28 -1.73 -16.60 -4.95
C ALA A 28 -2.89 -17.61 -5.02
N LYS A 29 -4.04 -17.31 -4.38
CA LYS A 29 -5.27 -18.12 -4.48
C LYS A 29 -5.86 -18.14 -5.89
N GLU A 30 -5.73 -17.04 -6.63
CA GLU A 30 -6.13 -16.98 -8.04
C GLU A 30 -5.14 -17.66 -9.00
N GLY A 31 -4.09 -18.30 -8.46
CA GLY A 31 -3.16 -19.12 -9.25
C GLY A 31 -1.93 -18.37 -9.77
N TYR A 32 -1.71 -17.12 -9.41
CA TYR A 32 -0.50 -16.39 -9.78
C TYR A 32 0.75 -16.94 -9.13
N CYS A 33 1.90 -16.78 -9.78
CA CYS A 33 3.20 -16.79 -9.13
C CYS A 33 3.44 -15.41 -8.52
N ILE A 34 4.01 -15.36 -7.33
CA ILE A 34 4.11 -14.15 -6.53
C ILE A 34 5.56 -13.84 -6.18
N ALA A 35 6.00 -12.61 -6.45
CA ALA A 35 7.21 -12.04 -5.89
C ALA A 35 6.80 -11.00 -4.84
N ILE A 36 7.17 -11.21 -3.58
CA ILE A 36 6.88 -10.30 -2.48
C ILE A 36 8.14 -9.56 -2.05
N ASN A 37 7.99 -8.29 -1.70
CA ASN A 37 9.07 -7.45 -1.24
C ASN A 37 8.74 -6.76 0.09
N GLY A 38 9.75 -6.60 0.90
CA GLY A 38 9.73 -5.82 2.15
C GLY A 38 11.13 -5.52 2.62
N VAL A 39 11.29 -4.58 3.55
CA VAL A 39 12.61 -4.15 4.04
C VAL A 39 13.20 -5.15 5.03
N ASP A 40 12.36 -5.73 5.90
CA ASP A 40 12.78 -6.70 6.91
C ASP A 40 12.79 -8.12 6.33
N GLU A 41 13.98 -8.73 6.26
CA GLU A 41 14.20 -10.06 5.70
C GLU A 41 13.41 -11.15 6.45
N SER A 42 13.42 -11.12 7.77
CA SER A 42 12.70 -12.10 8.58
C SER A 42 11.18 -11.99 8.39
N ALA A 43 10.66 -10.76 8.39
CA ALA A 43 9.23 -10.52 8.23
C ALA A 43 8.73 -10.90 6.82
N ILE A 44 9.52 -10.65 5.77
CA ILE A 44 9.11 -11.00 4.40
C ILE A 44 9.17 -12.52 4.17
N ASP A 45 10.14 -13.20 4.74
CA ASP A 45 10.23 -14.66 4.68
C ASP A 45 9.08 -15.35 5.44
N ASP A 46 8.69 -14.80 6.58
CA ASP A 46 7.54 -15.31 7.33
C ASP A 46 6.23 -15.06 6.58
N ALA A 47 6.11 -13.90 5.90
CA ALA A 47 4.98 -13.63 5.02
C ALA A 47 4.91 -14.64 3.87
N ALA A 48 6.03 -14.96 3.21
CA ALA A 48 6.11 -15.98 2.17
C ALA A 48 5.62 -17.36 2.66
N LYS A 49 6.11 -17.81 3.82
CA LYS A 49 5.70 -19.08 4.44
C LYS A 49 4.20 -19.08 4.78
N ASN A 50 3.67 -17.97 5.27
CA ASN A 50 2.26 -17.86 5.61
C ASN A 50 1.36 -17.93 4.37
N ILE A 51 1.76 -17.27 3.28
CA ILE A 51 1.04 -17.33 2.00
C ILE A 51 1.10 -18.75 1.44
N ALA A 52 2.28 -19.40 1.43
CA ALA A 52 2.45 -20.75 0.96
C ALA A 52 1.56 -21.76 1.71
N ARG A 53 1.52 -21.67 3.04
CA ARG A 53 0.64 -22.52 3.87
C ARG A 53 -0.85 -22.32 3.57
N ALA A 54 -1.26 -21.09 3.25
CA ALA A 54 -2.66 -20.77 3.04
C ALA A 54 -3.21 -21.22 1.67
N ILE A 55 -2.33 -21.53 0.70
CA ILE A 55 -2.73 -21.95 -0.64
C ILE A 55 -2.64 -23.47 -0.87
N SER A 56 -2.12 -24.24 0.08
CA SER A 56 -1.98 -25.72 0.22
C SER A 56 -2.09 -26.60 -1.05
N GLY A 57 -0.97 -27.04 -1.62
CA GLY A 57 -0.83 -28.01 -2.72
C GLY A 57 0.62 -28.40 -2.94
N LYS A 58 0.88 -29.48 -3.71
CA LYS A 58 2.21 -30.10 -3.81
C LYS A 58 3.29 -29.29 -4.57
N ASP A 59 2.92 -28.24 -5.31
CA ASP A 59 3.83 -27.43 -6.14
C ASP A 59 3.93 -25.95 -5.69
N GLU A 60 3.53 -25.62 -4.49
CA GLU A 60 3.20 -24.24 -4.10
C GLU A 60 4.38 -23.46 -3.56
N ASP A 61 5.35 -24.09 -2.92
CA ASP A 61 6.59 -23.45 -2.47
C ASP A 61 7.39 -22.82 -3.64
N SER A 62 7.22 -23.36 -4.86
CA SER A 62 7.87 -22.82 -6.06
C SER A 62 7.22 -21.57 -6.64
N ARG A 63 5.99 -21.24 -6.20
CA ARG A 63 5.21 -20.10 -6.74
C ARG A 63 5.41 -18.79 -6.00
N ILE A 64 6.14 -18.82 -4.89
CA ILE A 64 6.37 -17.63 -4.07
C ILE A 64 7.86 -17.40 -3.92
N ILE A 65 8.31 -16.17 -4.15
CA ILE A 65 9.66 -15.72 -3.79
C ILE A 65 9.55 -14.49 -2.92
N SER A 66 10.40 -14.42 -1.90
CA SER A 66 10.59 -13.26 -1.04
C SER A 66 11.84 -12.50 -1.47
N PHE A 67 11.78 -11.19 -1.35
CA PHE A 67 12.88 -10.31 -1.68
C PHE A 67 13.00 -9.20 -0.63
N ALA A 68 14.08 -9.22 0.15
CA ALA A 68 14.35 -8.20 1.16
C ALA A 68 15.10 -7.01 0.53
N GLY A 69 14.65 -5.81 0.81
CA GLY A 69 15.31 -4.58 0.38
C GLY A 69 14.37 -3.39 0.28
N ASP A 70 14.95 -2.20 0.39
CA ASP A 70 14.23 -0.94 0.24
C ASP A 70 14.02 -0.62 -1.24
N ILE A 71 12.79 -0.74 -1.68
CA ILE A 71 12.39 -0.56 -3.09
C ILE A 71 12.48 0.90 -3.57
N SER A 72 12.79 1.86 -2.70
CA SER A 72 13.12 3.23 -3.09
C SER A 72 14.51 3.36 -3.73
N SER A 73 15.36 2.33 -3.60
CA SER A 73 16.62 2.21 -4.31
C SER A 73 16.43 1.64 -5.71
N GLU A 74 17.02 2.29 -6.73
CA GLU A 74 16.99 1.80 -8.11
C GLU A 74 17.62 0.40 -8.23
N GLU A 75 18.76 0.18 -7.58
CA GLU A 75 19.48 -1.09 -7.60
C GLU A 75 18.62 -2.24 -7.04
N ILE A 76 17.89 -1.98 -5.96
CA ILE A 76 16.99 -2.96 -5.34
C ILE A 76 15.80 -3.25 -6.25
N ALA A 77 15.22 -2.22 -6.87
CA ALA A 77 14.10 -2.38 -7.79
C ALA A 77 14.50 -3.16 -9.06
N GLU A 78 15.64 -2.85 -9.65
CA GLU A 78 16.21 -3.60 -10.78
C GLU A 78 16.43 -5.06 -10.41
N SER A 79 17.05 -5.33 -9.25
CA SER A 79 17.31 -6.67 -8.76
C SER A 79 16.03 -7.48 -8.51
N LEU A 80 14.98 -6.85 -7.97
CA LEU A 80 13.66 -7.49 -7.80
C LEU A 80 13.06 -7.92 -9.14
N VAL A 81 13.10 -7.04 -10.15
CA VAL A 81 12.61 -7.34 -11.50
C VAL A 81 13.41 -8.47 -12.12
N GLU A 82 14.75 -8.37 -12.11
CA GLU A 82 15.61 -9.40 -12.68
C GLU A 82 15.42 -10.78 -12.04
N GLN A 83 15.34 -10.85 -10.73
CA GLN A 83 15.14 -12.12 -10.03
C GLN A 83 13.75 -12.70 -10.31
N THR A 84 12.71 -11.85 -10.39
CA THR A 84 11.36 -12.28 -10.75
C THR A 84 11.35 -12.86 -12.17
N ILE A 85 11.98 -12.18 -13.13
CA ILE A 85 12.09 -12.63 -14.53
C ILE A 85 12.93 -13.91 -14.61
N ARG A 86 14.04 -13.99 -13.92
CA ARG A 86 14.88 -15.21 -13.88
C ARG A 86 14.10 -16.42 -13.37
N LYS A 87 13.23 -16.22 -12.38
CA LYS A 87 12.45 -17.30 -11.77
C LYS A 87 11.25 -17.70 -12.61
N TYR A 88 10.49 -16.73 -13.10
CA TYR A 88 9.17 -16.96 -13.69
C TYR A 88 9.06 -16.61 -15.19
N GLY A 89 10.02 -15.89 -15.75
CA GLY A 89 10.06 -15.52 -17.15
C GLY A 89 9.14 -14.35 -17.56
N ARG A 90 8.33 -13.82 -16.60
CA ARG A 90 7.36 -12.74 -16.90
C ARG A 90 6.98 -11.95 -15.64
N ILE A 91 6.40 -10.78 -15.86
CA ILE A 91 5.69 -9.99 -14.85
C ILE A 91 4.41 -9.47 -15.53
N ASP A 92 3.25 -9.74 -14.93
CA ASP A 92 1.95 -9.32 -15.47
C ASP A 92 1.32 -8.21 -14.64
N VAL A 93 1.61 -8.20 -13.34
CA VAL A 93 1.02 -7.27 -12.38
C VAL A 93 2.10 -6.72 -11.46
N LEU A 94 2.07 -5.42 -11.24
CA LEU A 94 2.80 -4.75 -10.16
C LEU A 94 1.80 -4.14 -9.18
N ILE A 95 1.97 -4.43 -7.91
CA ILE A 95 1.26 -3.77 -6.81
C ILE A 95 2.27 -2.94 -6.01
N ASN A 96 2.18 -1.64 -6.11
CA ASN A 96 2.90 -0.72 -5.23
C ASN A 96 2.06 -0.51 -3.97
N ASN A 97 2.31 -1.32 -2.95
CA ASN A 97 1.70 -1.14 -1.65
C ASN A 97 2.66 -0.33 -0.78
N LEU A 98 2.31 0.93 -0.60
CA LEU A 98 3.11 1.88 0.16
C LEU A 98 2.83 1.69 1.65
N GLU A 99 3.47 0.69 2.24
CA GLU A 99 3.38 0.47 3.67
C GLU A 99 4.06 1.64 4.39
N LEU A 100 3.41 2.19 5.39
CA LEU A 100 4.05 3.11 6.33
C LEU A 100 5.08 2.30 7.11
N LEU A 101 6.35 2.33 6.66
CA LEU A 101 7.48 1.84 7.43
C LEU A 101 7.62 2.71 8.69
N GLY A 102 6.76 2.50 9.68
CA GLY A 102 6.86 3.32 10.88
C GLY A 102 5.57 3.59 11.63
N GLY A 103 4.58 2.75 11.43
CA GLY A 103 3.45 2.77 12.38
C GLY A 103 3.85 2.36 13.78
N THR A 104 4.99 2.83 14.35
CA THR A 104 5.31 2.86 15.78
C THR A 104 6.80 3.02 16.11
N GLN A 105 7.69 3.18 15.16
CA GLN A 105 8.95 3.80 15.54
C GLN A 105 8.71 5.31 15.62
N ARG A 106 8.01 5.74 16.69
CA ARG A 106 8.37 7.01 17.29
C ARG A 106 9.89 7.03 17.26
N VAL A 107 10.47 8.05 16.67
CA VAL A 107 11.81 8.44 17.07
C VAL A 107 11.74 8.56 18.59
N ASN A 108 12.07 7.46 19.29
CA ASN A 108 12.29 7.42 20.72
C ASN A 108 13.61 8.13 21.00
N SER A 109 13.75 9.34 20.48
CA SER A 109 14.65 10.31 21.05
C SER A 109 13.92 10.91 22.25
N THR A 110 13.82 10.14 23.30
CA THR A 110 13.96 10.62 24.67
C THR A 110 13.34 9.62 25.65
N ASN A 111 14.16 8.77 26.25
CA ASN A 111 14.02 8.40 27.65
C ASN A 111 14.24 9.68 28.50
N ASN A 112 13.30 10.61 28.45
CA ASN A 112 13.24 11.71 29.43
C ASN A 112 11.78 12.16 29.51
N ILE A 113 11.07 11.50 30.40
CA ILE A 113 9.82 11.99 30.98
C ILE A 113 10.17 13.29 31.74
N GLY A 114 9.72 14.44 31.20
CA GLY A 114 9.70 15.62 32.05
C GLY A 114 10.06 16.99 31.44
N THR A 115 10.32 17.12 30.14
CA THR A 115 10.42 18.46 29.56
C THR A 115 9.65 18.53 28.24
N GLU A 116 8.56 19.29 28.22
CA GLU A 116 7.88 19.67 26.99
C GLU A 116 8.88 20.45 26.14
N LYS A 117 9.48 19.77 25.13
CA LYS A 117 10.22 20.50 24.10
C LYS A 117 9.18 21.27 23.29
N PRO A 118 9.40 22.55 23.00
CA PRO A 118 8.53 23.30 22.13
C PRO A 118 8.46 22.57 20.78
N VAL A 119 7.24 22.26 20.33
CA VAL A 119 6.99 21.66 19.02
C VAL A 119 7.57 22.62 17.99
N SER A 120 8.56 22.16 17.23
CA SER A 120 9.12 22.94 16.12
C SER A 120 7.98 23.23 15.13
N PRO A 121 7.74 24.49 14.75
CA PRO A 121 6.75 24.80 13.74
C PRO A 121 7.20 24.40 12.33
N TYR A 122 8.38 23.84 12.18
CA TYR A 122 8.99 23.47 10.91
C TYR A 122 9.18 21.97 10.79
N PHE A 123 8.97 21.46 9.58
CA PHE A 123 9.32 20.08 9.20
C PHE A 123 10.80 19.83 9.37
N THR A 124 11.16 18.62 9.79
CA THR A 124 12.53 18.15 9.70
C THR A 124 12.78 17.56 8.31
N LEU A 125 14.03 17.59 7.85
CA LEU A 125 14.43 16.91 6.61
C LEU A 125 14.14 15.41 6.67
N GLU A 126 14.32 14.80 7.83
CA GLU A 126 14.02 13.37 8.07
C GLU A 126 12.53 13.05 7.86
N GLU A 127 11.62 13.92 8.31
CA GLU A 127 10.17 13.74 8.07
C GLU A 127 9.83 13.88 6.58
N PHE A 128 10.49 14.80 5.88
CA PHE A 128 10.32 14.99 4.44
C PHE A 128 10.85 13.79 3.66
N GLU A 129 12.07 13.34 3.93
CA GLU A 129 12.68 12.16 3.30
C GLU A 129 11.82 10.90 3.51
N PHE A 130 11.29 10.71 4.71
CA PHE A 130 10.40 9.60 5.00
C PHE A 130 9.10 9.63 4.17
N SER A 131 8.51 10.80 4.02
CA SER A 131 7.30 11.01 3.20
C SER A 131 7.58 10.79 1.71
N ASP A 132 8.74 11.22 1.24
CA ASP A 132 9.14 11.16 -0.16
C ASP A 132 9.50 9.72 -0.59
N ASN A 133 10.08 8.91 0.30
CA ASN A 133 10.45 7.52 0.01
C ASN A 133 9.25 6.67 -0.47
N SER A 134 8.05 6.94 -0.01
CA SER A 134 6.86 6.21 -0.48
C SER A 134 6.54 6.51 -1.95
N LEU A 135 6.59 7.78 -2.34
CA LEU A 135 6.37 8.20 -3.73
C LEU A 135 7.50 7.71 -4.63
N MET A 136 8.74 7.82 -4.15
CA MET A 136 9.94 7.35 -4.86
C MET A 136 9.87 5.84 -5.10
N SER A 137 9.49 5.05 -4.10
CA SER A 137 9.28 3.61 -4.22
C SER A 137 8.29 3.26 -5.32
N ALA A 138 7.13 3.93 -5.34
CA ALA A 138 6.12 3.70 -6.37
C ALA A 138 6.61 4.12 -7.76
N TYR A 139 7.33 5.21 -7.87
CA TYR A 139 7.89 5.69 -9.14
C TYR A 139 8.94 4.73 -9.69
N ILE A 140 9.94 4.37 -8.88
CA ILE A 140 11.07 3.53 -9.30
C ILE A 140 10.58 2.13 -9.69
N SER A 141 9.79 1.47 -8.84
CA SER A 141 9.25 0.14 -9.13
C SER A 141 8.36 0.15 -10.38
N THR A 142 7.52 1.18 -10.55
CA THR A 142 6.72 1.35 -11.77
C THR A 142 7.59 1.49 -13.00
N ARG A 143 8.64 2.31 -12.95
CA ARG A 143 9.58 2.53 -14.05
C ARG A 143 10.26 1.22 -14.46
N GLU A 144 10.82 0.48 -13.51
CA GLU A 144 11.58 -0.74 -13.81
C GLU A 144 10.68 -1.86 -14.36
N VAL A 145 9.51 -2.06 -13.76
CA VAL A 145 8.56 -3.05 -14.26
C VAL A 145 7.98 -2.63 -15.62
N ALA A 146 7.65 -1.36 -15.82
CA ALA A 146 7.12 -0.87 -17.09
C ALA A 146 8.13 -0.97 -18.23
N LYS A 147 9.42 -0.77 -17.99
CA LYS A 147 10.50 -1.04 -18.98
C LYS A 147 10.41 -2.48 -19.50
N TRP A 148 10.31 -3.43 -18.58
CA TRP A 148 10.23 -4.84 -18.97
C TRP A 148 8.90 -5.15 -19.69
N MET A 149 7.76 -4.70 -19.16
CA MET A 149 6.42 -4.91 -19.76
C MET A 149 6.35 -4.32 -21.17
N SER A 150 6.87 -3.12 -21.40
CA SER A 150 6.86 -2.45 -22.70
C SER A 150 7.67 -3.20 -23.75
N ASN A 151 8.84 -3.73 -23.36
CA ASN A 151 9.71 -4.48 -24.25
C ASN A 151 9.16 -5.88 -24.61
N ASN A 152 8.27 -6.40 -23.79
CA ASN A 152 7.68 -7.74 -23.95
C ASN A 152 6.17 -7.69 -24.29
N ASN A 153 5.67 -6.51 -24.69
CA ASN A 153 4.26 -6.32 -24.96
C ASN A 153 3.86 -7.05 -26.25
N THR A 154 3.01 -8.06 -26.09
CA THR A 154 2.28 -8.70 -27.17
C THR A 154 0.81 -8.30 -27.10
N ILE A 155 0.09 -8.32 -28.21
CA ILE A 155 -1.30 -7.82 -28.37
C ILE A 155 -2.28 -8.41 -27.33
N ASN A 156 -1.92 -9.50 -26.67
CA ASN A 156 -2.77 -10.21 -25.70
C ASN A 156 -2.32 -10.08 -24.24
N ASN A 157 -1.30 -9.28 -23.94
CA ASN A 157 -0.84 -9.11 -22.57
C ASN A 157 -1.70 -8.05 -21.85
N ASN A 158 -2.43 -8.46 -20.84
CA ASN A 158 -3.18 -7.54 -19.96
C ASN A 158 -2.30 -7.13 -18.78
N TYR A 159 -1.31 -6.28 -19.05
CA TYR A 159 -0.45 -5.74 -18.00
C TYR A 159 -1.18 -4.73 -17.09
N SER A 160 -0.94 -4.81 -15.80
CA SER A 160 -1.60 -3.95 -14.83
C SER A 160 -0.64 -3.49 -13.72
N ILE A 161 -0.63 -2.21 -13.43
CA ILE A 161 0.07 -1.60 -12.30
C ILE A 161 -0.99 -1.02 -11.37
N ILE A 162 -0.89 -1.29 -10.08
CA ILE A 162 -1.85 -0.83 -9.08
C ILE A 162 -1.10 -0.17 -7.94
N ASN A 163 -1.39 1.10 -7.71
CA ASN A 163 -0.84 1.87 -6.59
C ASN A 163 -1.84 1.86 -5.43
N VAL A 164 -1.45 1.30 -4.30
CA VAL A 164 -2.24 1.33 -3.07
C VAL A 164 -1.80 2.54 -2.26
N SER A 165 -2.67 3.54 -2.16
CA SER A 165 -2.46 4.76 -1.38
C SER A 165 -3.42 4.76 -0.19
N TYR A 166 -3.28 5.67 0.74
CA TYR A 166 -4.24 5.84 1.83
C TYR A 166 -5.05 7.11 1.62
N CYS A 167 -6.24 7.17 2.25
CA CYS A 167 -7.04 8.37 2.27
C CYS A 167 -6.52 9.32 3.38
N PRO A 168 -5.89 10.46 3.04
CA PRO A 168 -5.41 11.41 4.04
C PRO A 168 -6.56 11.97 4.89
N ASP A 169 -7.69 12.21 4.25
CA ASP A 169 -8.89 12.77 4.86
C ASP A 169 -9.62 11.79 5.79
N CYS A 170 -9.20 10.53 5.78
CA CYS A 170 -9.76 9.48 6.62
C CYS A 170 -9.12 9.42 8.01
N MET A 171 -8.05 10.19 8.25
CA MET A 171 -7.47 10.29 9.58
C MET A 171 -8.25 11.32 10.40
N PRO A 172 -8.78 10.93 11.56
CA PRO A 172 -9.43 11.89 12.44
C PRO A 172 -8.39 12.92 12.90
N SER A 173 -8.78 14.16 12.89
CA SER A 173 -8.07 15.24 13.57
C SER A 173 -8.21 15.09 15.11
N SER A 174 -7.99 13.88 15.62
CA SER A 174 -8.00 13.68 17.06
C SER A 174 -6.75 14.29 17.65
N LYS A 175 -6.95 15.18 18.57
CA LYS A 175 -5.94 15.92 19.33
C LYS A 175 -4.89 15.04 20.01
N ASP A 176 -4.99 13.69 19.93
CA ASP A 176 -4.32 12.84 20.91
C ASP A 176 -3.36 11.77 20.37
N ARG A 177 -3.23 11.49 19.04
CA ARG A 177 -2.38 10.36 18.66
C ARG A 177 -1.43 10.52 17.46
N PHE A 178 -1.64 11.46 16.54
CA PHE A 178 -0.77 11.61 15.38
C PHE A 178 -0.24 13.02 15.14
N THR A 179 -0.70 14.02 15.89
CA THR A 179 -0.32 15.41 15.67
C THR A 179 0.09 16.08 16.96
N SER A 180 1.28 15.85 17.38
CA SER A 180 2.00 16.85 18.18
C SER A 180 2.51 18.02 17.30
N SER A 181 2.39 17.92 15.96
CA SER A 181 2.61 19.06 15.06
C SER A 181 1.60 19.04 13.92
N ARG A 182 0.98 20.17 13.61
CA ARG A 182 0.19 20.39 12.39
C ARG A 182 0.98 20.05 11.12
N SER A 183 2.30 20.13 11.19
CA SER A 183 3.24 19.94 10.09
C SER A 183 3.31 18.50 9.57
N GLY A 184 3.30 17.47 10.41
CA GLY A 184 3.43 16.08 9.97
C GLY A 184 2.23 15.56 9.15
N ILE A 185 1.03 16.10 9.37
CA ILE A 185 -0.15 15.76 8.57
C ILE A 185 0.00 16.25 7.15
N ASP A 186 0.52 17.45 6.96
CA ASP A 186 0.58 18.10 5.64
C ASP A 186 1.55 17.37 4.70
N LEU A 187 2.69 16.90 5.22
CA LEU A 187 3.66 16.11 4.45
C LEU A 187 3.09 14.73 4.08
N TYR A 188 2.49 14.04 5.04
CA TYR A 188 1.86 12.76 4.80
C TYR A 188 0.74 12.88 3.75
N THR A 189 -0.11 13.88 3.88
CA THR A 189 -1.19 14.20 2.95
C THR A 189 -0.62 14.49 1.55
N SER A 190 0.43 15.30 1.47
CA SER A 190 1.08 15.66 0.20
C SER A 190 1.62 14.44 -0.53
N SER A 191 2.31 13.54 0.16
CA SER A 191 2.84 12.30 -0.44
C SER A 191 1.70 11.41 -0.99
N ARG A 192 0.57 11.32 -0.28
CA ARG A 192 -0.57 10.50 -0.70
C ARG A 192 -1.31 11.09 -1.89
N GLU A 193 -1.50 12.40 -1.92
CA GLU A 193 -2.05 13.08 -3.09
C GLU A 193 -1.11 12.96 -4.30
N SER A 194 0.20 13.06 -4.09
CA SER A 194 1.20 12.87 -5.14
C SER A 194 1.13 11.46 -5.75
N THR A 195 0.90 10.43 -4.95
CA THR A 195 0.70 9.05 -5.46
C THR A 195 -0.55 8.93 -6.33
N LYS A 196 -1.64 9.64 -5.99
CA LYS A 196 -2.86 9.68 -6.82
C LYS A 196 -2.61 10.40 -8.16
N ILE A 197 -1.83 11.48 -8.14
CA ILE A 197 -1.41 12.20 -9.35
C ILE A 197 -0.49 11.31 -10.18
N LEU A 198 0.51 10.68 -9.57
CA LEU A 198 1.41 9.72 -10.24
C LEU A 198 0.62 8.62 -10.95
N THR A 199 -0.41 8.07 -10.29
CA THR A 199 -1.27 7.05 -10.89
C THR A 199 -1.92 7.53 -12.19
N LYS A 200 -2.46 8.74 -12.22
CA LYS A 200 -3.14 9.30 -13.39
C LYS A 200 -2.16 9.64 -14.51
N THR A 201 -1.01 10.22 -14.18
CA THR A 201 -0.01 10.61 -15.19
C THR A 201 0.64 9.38 -15.81
N THR A 202 1.02 8.39 -15.02
CA THR A 202 1.58 7.13 -15.52
C THR A 202 0.55 6.31 -16.29
N ALA A 203 -0.73 6.34 -15.93
CA ALA A 203 -1.80 5.71 -16.69
C ALA A 203 -1.90 6.28 -18.11
N LEU A 204 -1.83 7.61 -18.25
CA LEU A 204 -1.90 8.27 -19.55
C LEU A 204 -0.70 7.91 -20.46
N GLU A 205 0.49 7.84 -19.88
CA GLU A 205 1.71 7.52 -20.60
C GLU A 205 1.77 6.03 -20.98
N LEU A 206 1.52 5.14 -20.04
CA LEU A 206 1.69 3.70 -20.21
C LEU A 206 0.53 3.04 -20.97
N ALA A 207 -0.65 3.68 -21.05
CA ALA A 207 -1.75 3.21 -21.90
C ALA A 207 -1.34 3.09 -23.37
N LYS A 208 -0.45 3.95 -23.85
CA LYS A 208 0.07 3.93 -25.22
C LYS A 208 0.82 2.65 -25.57
N VAL A 209 1.34 1.98 -24.55
CA VAL A 209 2.05 0.70 -24.66
C VAL A 209 1.26 -0.46 -24.05
N GLY A 210 -0.06 -0.30 -23.88
CA GLY A 210 -0.96 -1.37 -23.46
C GLY A 210 -0.88 -1.76 -21.98
N ILE A 211 -0.31 -0.90 -21.12
CA ILE A 211 -0.22 -1.12 -19.68
C ILE A 211 -1.28 -0.27 -18.99
N ARG A 212 -2.13 -0.89 -18.17
CA ARG A 212 -3.12 -0.18 -17.35
C ARG A 212 -2.52 0.20 -16.00
N VAL A 213 -2.81 1.41 -15.52
CA VAL A 213 -2.39 1.87 -14.20
C VAL A 213 -3.59 2.40 -13.44
N ASN A 214 -3.86 1.86 -12.26
CA ASN A 214 -4.98 2.27 -11.42
C ASN A 214 -4.54 2.45 -9.97
N GLY A 215 -5.35 3.14 -9.18
CA GLY A 215 -5.10 3.34 -7.77
C GLY A 215 -6.20 2.73 -6.89
N ILE A 216 -5.82 2.25 -5.73
CA ILE A 216 -6.74 1.88 -4.65
C ILE A 216 -6.47 2.82 -3.48
N VAL A 217 -7.54 3.35 -2.91
CA VAL A 217 -7.48 4.26 -1.75
C VAL A 217 -8.25 3.61 -0.59
N PRO A 218 -7.56 2.82 0.26
CA PRO A 218 -8.17 2.22 1.43
C PRO A 218 -8.55 3.27 2.47
N GLY A 219 -9.64 3.04 3.18
CA GLY A 219 -9.99 3.77 4.39
C GLY A 219 -9.33 3.18 5.63
N ILE A 220 -10.08 3.10 6.73
CA ILE A 220 -9.61 2.47 7.97
C ILE A 220 -9.71 0.96 7.82
N ILE A 221 -8.55 0.29 7.74
CA ILE A 221 -8.44 -1.16 7.49
C ILE A 221 -7.63 -1.80 8.62
N PHE A 222 -8.21 -2.81 9.28
CA PHE A 222 -7.52 -3.62 10.27
C PHE A 222 -7.85 -5.11 10.08
N PRO A 223 -6.85 -6.01 10.21
CA PRO A 223 -7.07 -7.45 10.08
C PRO A 223 -7.92 -8.03 11.21
N THR A 224 -7.73 -7.53 12.43
CA THR A 224 -8.48 -7.97 13.62
C THR A 224 -8.65 -6.81 14.61
N GLU A 225 -9.62 -6.93 15.51
CA GLU A 225 -9.81 -5.93 16.59
C GLU A 225 -8.60 -5.90 17.55
N SER A 226 -7.92 -7.04 17.75
CA SER A 226 -6.73 -7.11 18.61
C SER A 226 -5.53 -6.35 18.03
N GLU A 227 -5.39 -6.27 16.70
CA GLU A 227 -4.33 -5.48 16.07
C GLU A 227 -4.60 -3.97 16.11
N ARG A 228 -5.87 -3.59 16.20
CA ARG A 228 -6.31 -2.21 16.35
C ARG A 228 -5.81 -1.57 17.67
N TYR A 229 -5.83 -2.34 18.76
CA TYR A 229 -5.53 -1.81 20.09
C TYR A 229 -4.10 -2.07 20.57
N GLY A 230 -3.29 -2.81 19.80
CA GLY A 230 -1.97 -3.25 20.24
C GLY A 230 -2.04 -4.23 21.41
N SER A 231 -0.99 -5.01 21.64
CA SER A 231 -0.88 -5.91 22.79
C SER A 231 -0.65 -5.21 24.13
N SER A 232 -1.20 -4.02 24.34
CA SER A 232 -1.16 -3.40 25.66
C SER A 232 -2.05 -4.20 26.59
N ASN A 233 -1.41 -4.86 27.57
CA ASN A 233 -2.00 -5.42 28.78
C ASN A 233 -2.77 -4.33 29.54
N SER A 234 -3.87 -3.88 29.05
CA SER A 234 -4.75 -2.98 29.76
C SER A 234 -5.87 -3.80 30.41
N ASN A 235 -5.59 -4.27 31.65
CA ASN A 235 -6.62 -4.58 32.64
C ASN A 235 -7.46 -3.33 33.02
N ASN A 236 -7.71 -2.45 32.09
CA ASN A 236 -8.62 -1.33 32.27
C ASN A 236 -10.00 -1.74 31.78
N ASN A 237 -10.81 -2.18 32.75
CA ASN A 237 -12.28 -2.35 32.64
C ASN A 237 -13.02 -1.02 32.37
N ASN A 238 -12.44 -0.10 31.64
CA ASN A 238 -13.16 1.07 31.15
C ASN A 238 -13.86 0.68 29.82
N ASN A 239 -15.12 0.27 29.93
CA ASN A 239 -16.10 0.06 28.85
C ASN A 239 -16.40 1.34 28.02
N ASN A 240 -15.48 2.27 27.93
CA ASN A 240 -15.55 3.38 26.99
C ASN A 240 -14.83 2.98 25.68
N ASN A 241 -15.31 1.89 25.05
CA ASN A 241 -15.06 1.64 23.63
C ASN A 241 -15.79 2.72 22.83
N ASN A 242 -15.21 3.92 22.77
CA ASN A 242 -15.61 4.92 21.80
C ASN A 242 -15.19 4.37 20.43
N ASP A 243 -16.08 3.60 19.79
CA ASP A 243 -15.96 3.14 18.41
C ASP A 243 -16.16 4.31 17.43
N TRP A 244 -15.61 5.49 17.76
CA TRP A 244 -15.72 6.72 16.97
C TRP A 244 -15.34 6.50 15.51
N GLU A 245 -14.41 5.59 15.22
CA GLU A 245 -14.01 5.25 13.86
C GLU A 245 -15.17 4.60 13.09
N LYS A 246 -15.93 3.70 13.74
CA LYS A 246 -17.12 3.10 13.15
C LYS A 246 -18.23 4.14 12.93
N ASP A 247 -18.33 5.12 13.82
CA ASP A 247 -19.31 6.20 13.68
C ASP A 247 -19.02 7.13 12.50
N MET A 248 -17.74 7.33 12.19
CA MET A 248 -17.32 8.11 11.02
C MET A 248 -17.54 7.37 9.69
N ILE A 249 -17.52 6.03 9.69
CA ILE A 249 -17.66 5.23 8.48
C ILE A 249 -19.14 5.02 8.18
N PRO A 250 -19.68 5.45 7.02
CA PRO A 250 -21.10 5.27 6.68
C PRO A 250 -21.59 3.83 6.78
N ILE A 251 -20.79 2.84 6.37
CA ILE A 251 -21.11 1.40 6.49
C ILE A 251 -21.05 0.90 7.95
N LYS A 252 -20.59 1.74 8.91
CA LYS A 252 -20.58 1.44 10.35
C LYS A 252 -19.70 0.25 10.76
N ARG A 253 -18.68 -0.04 9.99
CA ARG A 253 -17.66 -1.02 10.35
C ARG A 253 -16.30 -0.66 9.75
N ILE A 254 -15.24 -1.16 10.34
CA ILE A 254 -13.88 -1.10 9.82
C ILE A 254 -13.75 -2.10 8.67
N GLY A 255 -12.95 -1.76 7.66
CA GLY A 255 -12.63 -2.63 6.53
C GLY A 255 -11.58 -3.68 6.90
N GLN A 256 -11.54 -4.75 6.10
CA GLN A 256 -10.55 -5.82 6.23
C GLN A 256 -9.56 -5.78 5.07
N PRO A 257 -8.28 -6.18 5.26
CA PRO A 257 -7.29 -6.24 4.21
C PRO A 257 -7.72 -7.04 2.98
N ARG A 258 -8.51 -8.10 3.18
CA ARG A 258 -9.07 -8.90 2.10
C ARG A 258 -9.98 -8.11 1.16
N GLU A 259 -10.73 -7.13 1.68
CA GLU A 259 -11.62 -6.31 0.84
C GLU A 259 -10.83 -5.43 -0.13
N VAL A 260 -9.67 -4.95 0.30
CA VAL A 260 -8.71 -4.23 -0.56
C VAL A 260 -8.08 -5.19 -1.57
N ALA A 261 -7.70 -6.39 -1.14
CA ALA A 261 -7.10 -7.41 -1.99
C ALA A 261 -8.03 -7.85 -3.12
N GLN A 262 -9.33 -8.01 -2.87
CA GLN A 262 -10.32 -8.36 -3.88
C GLN A 262 -10.48 -7.27 -4.96
N VAL A 263 -10.38 -6.01 -4.59
CA VAL A 263 -10.37 -4.90 -5.57
C VAL A 263 -9.08 -4.92 -6.39
N ALA A 264 -7.93 -5.24 -5.77
CA ALA A 264 -6.65 -5.35 -6.48
C ALA A 264 -6.69 -6.47 -7.53
N THR A 265 -7.18 -7.67 -7.19
CA THR A 265 -7.31 -8.77 -8.15
C THR A 265 -8.31 -8.44 -9.26
N PHE A 266 -9.43 -7.78 -8.97
CA PHE A 266 -10.35 -7.28 -10.00
C PHE A 266 -9.65 -6.33 -10.97
N LEU A 267 -8.96 -5.30 -10.49
CA LEU A 267 -8.27 -4.32 -11.32
C LEU A 267 -7.14 -4.93 -12.16
N ALA A 268 -6.51 -6.00 -11.68
CA ALA A 268 -5.48 -6.74 -12.42
C ALA A 268 -6.06 -7.69 -13.47
N SER A 269 -7.33 -8.07 -13.37
CA SER A 269 -7.96 -9.07 -14.22
C SER A 269 -8.39 -8.50 -15.59
N ASP A 270 -8.75 -9.42 -16.51
CA ASP A 270 -9.32 -9.07 -17.82
C ASP A 270 -10.69 -8.40 -17.72
N ARG A 271 -11.38 -8.57 -16.58
CA ARG A 271 -12.65 -7.90 -16.28
C ARG A 271 -12.51 -6.39 -16.16
N ALA A 272 -11.30 -5.90 -15.88
CA ALA A 272 -10.95 -4.49 -15.82
C ALA A 272 -10.16 -4.01 -17.07
N SER A 273 -10.26 -4.72 -18.20
CA SER A 273 -9.45 -4.47 -19.41
C SER A 273 -9.61 -3.06 -19.99
N TYR A 274 -10.71 -2.37 -19.70
CA TYR A 274 -10.96 -0.98 -20.15
C TYR A 274 -10.88 0.05 -19.01
N VAL A 275 -10.29 -0.35 -17.85
CA VAL A 275 -10.15 0.50 -16.67
C VAL A 275 -8.69 0.90 -16.50
N THR A 276 -8.39 2.18 -16.68
CA THR A 276 -7.05 2.78 -16.43
C THR A 276 -7.20 4.21 -15.94
N GLY A 277 -6.28 4.67 -15.10
CA GLY A 277 -6.28 6.02 -14.53
C GLY A 277 -7.33 6.27 -13.43
N THR A 278 -8.05 5.24 -12.99
CA THR A 278 -9.06 5.37 -11.92
C THR A 278 -8.46 5.25 -10.53
N LEU A 279 -9.14 5.87 -9.56
CA LEU A 279 -8.89 5.70 -8.15
C LEU A 279 -10.12 5.07 -7.52
N VAL A 280 -9.99 3.86 -6.99
CA VAL A 280 -11.07 3.13 -6.33
C VAL A 280 -10.95 3.29 -4.83
N TYR A 281 -11.92 3.94 -4.22
CA TYR A 281 -12.00 4.08 -2.77
C TYR A 281 -12.58 2.80 -2.16
N VAL A 282 -11.85 2.21 -1.21
CA VAL A 282 -12.25 1.02 -0.46
C VAL A 282 -12.28 1.41 1.02
N ASP A 283 -13.26 2.22 1.38
CA ASP A 283 -13.26 3.01 2.61
C ASP A 283 -14.61 3.02 3.35
N GLY A 284 -15.58 2.24 2.88
CA GLY A 284 -16.93 2.20 3.47
C GLY A 284 -17.68 3.53 3.36
N GLY A 285 -17.29 4.41 2.43
CA GLY A 285 -17.87 5.74 2.23
C GLY A 285 -17.27 6.82 3.12
N LEU A 286 -16.17 6.52 3.83
CA LEU A 286 -15.54 7.44 4.77
C LEU A 286 -15.13 8.77 4.10
N ALA A 287 -14.58 8.72 2.88
CA ALA A 287 -14.19 9.92 2.14
C ALA A 287 -15.38 10.82 1.75
N LEU A 288 -16.60 10.29 1.74
CA LEU A 288 -17.81 11.06 1.43
C LEU A 288 -18.39 11.74 2.68
N ASN A 289 -18.00 11.31 3.86
CA ASN A 289 -18.51 11.80 5.14
C ASN A 289 -17.68 13.00 5.66
N ARG A 290 -17.14 13.82 4.77
CA ARG A 290 -16.44 15.04 5.17
C ARG A 290 -17.42 16.01 5.83
N PRO A 291 -17.12 16.55 7.02
CA PRO A 291 -17.85 17.72 7.48
C PRO A 291 -17.66 18.84 6.44
N ALA A 292 -18.74 19.50 6.05
CA ALA A 292 -18.76 20.59 5.06
C ALA A 292 -17.81 21.77 5.37
N ARG A 293 -17.11 21.72 6.50
CA ARG A 293 -16.16 22.77 6.96
C ARG A 293 -14.99 23.07 6.01
N PHE A 294 -14.65 22.15 5.10
CA PHE A 294 -13.58 22.40 4.12
C PHE A 294 -14.11 23.02 2.82
N LEU A 295 -15.41 22.93 2.55
CA LEU A 295 -16.01 23.56 1.36
C LEU A 295 -16.43 25.01 1.60
N GLU A 296 -16.59 25.43 2.87
CA GLU A 296 -16.99 26.82 3.21
C GLU A 296 -15.81 27.78 3.37
N GLN A 297 -14.58 27.26 3.59
CA GLN A 297 -13.39 28.12 3.75
C GLN A 297 -12.69 28.47 2.43
N ASP A 298 -12.99 27.76 1.34
CA ASP A 298 -12.37 28.02 0.04
C ASP A 298 -13.17 29.00 -0.84
N LEU A 299 -14.25 29.59 -0.33
CA LEU A 299 -15.12 30.51 -1.09
C LEU A 299 -15.12 31.95 -0.56
N GLU A 300 -14.35 32.28 0.46
CA GLU A 300 -14.12 33.68 0.84
C GLU A 300 -12.79 34.17 0.23
N PHE A 301 -12.82 34.45 -1.06
CA PHE A 301 -11.89 35.37 -1.69
C PHE A 301 -12.55 36.75 -1.72
N ASP A 302 -12.13 37.63 -0.81
CA ASP A 302 -12.30 39.07 -0.94
C ASP A 302 -11.35 39.65 -2.02
#